data_b2719093adaa240617bb8be17a4551af
#
_entry.id   b2719093adaa240617bb8be17a4551af
#
_cell.length_a   1.000
_cell.length_b   1.000
_cell.length_c   1.000
_cell.angle_alpha   90.00
_cell.angle_beta   90.00
_cell.angle_gamma   90.00
#
_symmetry.space_group_name_H-M   'P 1'
#
loop_
_entity.id
_entity.type
_entity.pdbx_description
1 polymer ?
#
loop_
_entity_poly.entity_id
_entity_poly.type
_entity_poly.pdbx_seq_one_letter_code
_entity_poly.pdbx_strand_id
1 'polypeptide(L)'
;MRRILIVLLMPVLLFCQYRDIPDVVTKVATAAGGFLKLETSARAIGMGGAHVASARGVSGIPYNPASIAFIQKSEVYFSQVNYLAGIKHGVLTYGTRLGPSDFIGFHLFYLDSGPMDVTTEDFPDGTGEDFSVISMAARFTYARSVTDRLKLGGSLNYIRDRIADTGMQAVSYDIGSNFSTGIYGTILGMSVTNFGPEVQYKGEGLSVQVADTIDVDGSLQRITDKFPLPLMFRVGVENELIGLNSSFMKSETHRLIVSMDGIKPSDYIVYGSVGLEYAWQKLAFLRLGSHLGHDTAGFSMGAGVNIRLGKMALTVDYAFVDYDILKYTNQLAIGLEF
;
A
#
# COMPACT_ATOMS: atom_id res chain seq x y z
N MET A 1 -28.62 -21.70 15.02
CA MET A 1 -27.55 -22.66 14.68
C MET A 1 -27.37 -22.91 13.15
N ARG A 2 -28.45 -22.93 12.33
CA ARG A 2 -28.36 -23.23 10.88
C ARG A 2 -27.69 -22.11 10.02
N ARG A 3 -27.62 -20.85 10.51
CA ARG A 3 -27.10 -19.68 9.75
C ARG A 3 -25.60 -19.48 9.90
N ILE A 4 -24.96 -20.05 10.92
CA ILE A 4 -23.48 -19.94 11.12
C ILE A 4 -22.74 -20.94 10.21
N LEU A 5 -23.38 -22.04 9.82
CA LEU A 5 -22.76 -23.09 9.00
C LEU A 5 -22.46 -22.64 7.56
N ILE A 6 -23.27 -21.70 7.02
CA ILE A 6 -23.11 -21.24 5.63
C ILE A 6 -21.91 -20.30 5.48
N VAL A 7 -21.60 -19.49 6.49
CA VAL A 7 -20.44 -18.56 6.47
C VAL A 7 -19.12 -19.30 6.64
N LEU A 8 -19.11 -20.44 7.35
CA LEU A 8 -17.91 -21.26 7.55
C LEU A 8 -17.59 -22.18 6.36
N LEU A 9 -18.57 -22.50 5.51
CA LEU A 9 -18.37 -23.36 4.33
C LEU A 9 -17.88 -22.60 3.08
N MET A 10 -18.05 -21.29 3.03
CA MET A 10 -17.64 -20.50 1.88
C MET A 10 -16.11 -20.47 1.64
N PRO A 11 -15.22 -20.39 2.64
CA PRO A 11 -13.79 -20.46 2.42
C PRO A 11 -13.29 -21.85 2.00
N VAL A 12 -13.98 -22.92 2.37
CA VAL A 12 -13.56 -24.30 2.01
C VAL A 12 -13.75 -24.58 0.53
N LEU A 13 -14.76 -24.00 -0.09
CA LEU A 13 -15.00 -24.17 -1.53
C LEU A 13 -14.02 -23.40 -2.41
N LEU A 14 -13.42 -22.32 -1.89
CA LEU A 14 -12.39 -21.55 -2.61
C LEU A 14 -11.03 -22.29 -2.65
N PHE A 15 -10.73 -23.16 -1.70
CA PHE A 15 -9.49 -23.94 -1.69
C PHE A 15 -9.47 -25.10 -2.69
N CYS A 16 -10.64 -25.56 -3.16
CA CYS A 16 -10.72 -26.75 -4.02
C CYS A 16 -10.48 -26.48 -5.52
N GLN A 17 -10.49 -25.21 -5.96
CA GLN A 17 -10.31 -24.84 -7.38
C GLN A 17 -8.90 -24.37 -7.74
N TYR A 18 -7.96 -24.32 -6.78
CA TYR A 18 -6.63 -23.72 -7.00
C TYR A 18 -5.57 -24.67 -7.59
N ARG A 19 -5.94 -25.92 -7.92
CA ARG A 19 -4.97 -26.97 -8.27
C ARG A 19 -4.59 -27.11 -9.74
N ASP A 20 -5.27 -26.41 -10.64
CA ASP A 20 -5.07 -26.52 -12.11
C ASP A 20 -4.99 -25.16 -12.80
N ILE A 21 -4.43 -24.11 -12.15
CA ILE A 21 -4.08 -22.89 -12.87
C ILE A 21 -2.74 -23.14 -13.56
N PRO A 22 -2.67 -23.08 -14.92
CA PRO A 22 -1.40 -23.23 -15.63
C PRO A 22 -0.41 -22.18 -15.11
N ASP A 23 0.89 -22.54 -15.11
CA ASP A 23 1.99 -21.65 -14.73
C ASP A 23 1.82 -20.30 -15.43
N VAL A 24 1.30 -19.33 -14.70
CA VAL A 24 1.11 -17.98 -15.23
C VAL A 24 2.49 -17.36 -15.30
N VAL A 25 2.93 -17.05 -16.50
CA VAL A 25 4.16 -16.28 -16.69
C VAL A 25 4.02 -14.96 -15.94
N THR A 26 4.72 -14.82 -14.85
CA THR A 26 4.75 -13.58 -14.07
C THR A 26 5.56 -12.55 -14.82
N LYS A 27 5.07 -11.33 -14.89
CA LYS A 27 5.79 -10.17 -15.45
C LYS A 27 6.56 -9.43 -14.36
N VAL A 28 7.09 -10.15 -13.37
CA VAL A 28 7.83 -9.56 -12.25
C VAL A 28 9.00 -8.73 -12.78
N ALA A 29 9.22 -7.56 -12.19
CA ALA A 29 10.26 -6.59 -12.58
C ALA A 29 10.11 -5.99 -13.99
N THR A 30 8.93 -6.07 -14.62
CA THR A 30 8.68 -5.43 -15.93
C THR A 30 7.92 -4.11 -15.82
N ALA A 31 7.60 -3.65 -14.62
CA ALA A 31 6.98 -2.35 -14.37
C ALA A 31 8.00 -1.37 -13.76
N ALA A 32 7.91 -0.10 -14.16
CA ALA A 32 8.66 0.98 -13.52
C ALA A 32 7.99 1.42 -12.22
N GLY A 33 8.76 1.99 -11.28
CA GLY A 33 8.20 2.49 -10.02
C GLY A 33 7.66 1.39 -9.12
N GLY A 34 8.33 0.24 -9.04
CA GLY A 34 7.93 -0.90 -8.20
C GLY A 34 7.68 -0.57 -6.74
N PHE A 35 8.29 0.51 -6.23
CA PHE A 35 8.08 1.03 -4.88
C PHE A 35 6.62 1.46 -4.58
N LEU A 36 5.83 1.75 -5.61
CA LEU A 36 4.41 2.10 -5.47
C LEU A 36 3.54 0.96 -4.96
N LYS A 37 4.06 -0.27 -4.96
CA LYS A 37 3.40 -1.48 -4.41
C LYS A 37 3.70 -1.69 -2.93
N LEU A 38 4.66 -0.97 -2.37
CA LEU A 38 5.04 -1.11 -0.96
C LEU A 38 3.89 -0.66 -0.04
N GLU A 39 3.68 -1.44 0.99
CA GLU A 39 2.68 -1.13 1.99
C GLU A 39 3.20 -0.07 2.95
N THR A 40 2.36 0.91 3.27
CA THR A 40 2.76 2.13 4.00
C THR A 40 1.99 2.36 5.29
N SER A 41 0.90 1.62 5.51
CA SER A 41 0.10 1.72 6.73
C SER A 41 0.41 0.56 7.67
N ALA A 42 0.88 0.86 8.90
CA ALA A 42 1.13 -0.17 9.91
C ALA A 42 -0.13 -0.99 10.23
N ARG A 43 -1.32 -0.35 10.16
CA ARG A 43 -2.58 -1.07 10.30
C ARG A 43 -2.82 -2.07 9.17
N ALA A 44 -2.57 -1.65 7.93
CA ALA A 44 -2.73 -2.52 6.76
C ALA A 44 -1.77 -3.69 6.81
N ILE A 45 -0.49 -3.41 7.09
CA ILE A 45 0.56 -4.42 7.22
C ILE A 45 0.19 -5.45 8.30
N GLY A 46 -0.21 -4.99 9.50
CA GLY A 46 -0.64 -5.89 10.57
C GLY A 46 -1.85 -6.76 10.23
N MET A 47 -2.63 -6.36 9.21
CA MET A 47 -3.78 -7.11 8.68
C MET A 47 -3.45 -7.88 7.39
N GLY A 48 -2.17 -8.12 7.07
CA GLY A 48 -1.75 -8.84 5.86
C GLY A 48 -2.14 -8.13 4.55
N GLY A 49 -2.19 -6.79 4.54
CA GLY A 49 -2.59 -6.01 3.37
C GLY A 49 -4.11 -6.00 3.08
N ALA A 50 -4.94 -6.65 3.88
CA ALA A 50 -6.40 -6.65 3.73
C ALA A 50 -7.00 -5.30 4.15
N HIS A 51 -6.84 -4.28 3.29
CA HIS A 51 -7.11 -2.89 3.68
C HIS A 51 -7.95 -2.07 2.69
N VAL A 52 -8.40 -2.62 1.55
CA VAL A 52 -9.18 -1.83 0.58
C VAL A 52 -10.59 -1.49 1.09
N ALA A 53 -11.25 -2.41 1.78
CA ALA A 53 -12.56 -2.18 2.40
C ALA A 53 -12.42 -1.60 3.82
N SER A 54 -11.37 -1.99 4.55
CA SER A 54 -11.14 -1.61 5.94
C SER A 54 -10.40 -0.27 6.10
N ALA A 55 -9.92 0.34 5.00
CA ALA A 55 -9.20 1.60 5.03
C ALA A 55 -10.07 2.73 5.61
N ARG A 56 -9.54 3.42 6.61
CA ARG A 56 -10.14 4.58 7.28
C ARG A 56 -9.05 5.62 7.53
N GLY A 57 -9.41 6.90 7.25
CA GLY A 57 -8.49 8.01 7.47
C GLY A 57 -7.40 8.14 6.41
N VAL A 58 -6.41 8.97 6.70
CA VAL A 58 -5.36 9.37 5.76
C VAL A 58 -4.37 8.25 5.44
N SER A 59 -4.11 7.34 6.37
CA SER A 59 -3.21 6.21 6.15
C SER A 59 -3.73 5.21 5.10
N GLY A 60 -5.04 5.28 4.78
CA GLY A 60 -5.68 4.44 3.79
C GLY A 60 -5.55 4.91 2.34
N ILE A 61 -5.08 6.15 2.10
CA ILE A 61 -5.02 6.76 0.75
C ILE A 61 -4.37 5.84 -0.30
N PRO A 62 -3.21 5.21 -0.06
CA PRO A 62 -2.55 4.37 -1.08
C PRO A 62 -3.31 3.08 -1.41
N TYR A 63 -4.22 2.67 -0.54
CA TYR A 63 -5.02 1.45 -0.73
C TYR A 63 -6.37 1.75 -1.37
N ASN A 64 -7.01 2.83 -0.93
CA ASN A 64 -8.31 3.27 -1.40
C ASN A 64 -8.50 4.77 -1.14
N PRO A 65 -8.49 5.63 -2.17
CA PRO A 65 -8.67 7.08 -1.99
C PRO A 65 -9.96 7.48 -1.25
N ALA A 66 -11.00 6.64 -1.28
CA ALA A 66 -12.24 6.90 -0.55
C ALA A 66 -12.07 6.81 0.99
N SER A 67 -10.92 6.32 1.49
CA SER A 67 -10.61 6.18 2.91
C SER A 67 -10.68 7.49 3.69
N ILE A 68 -10.32 8.63 3.07
CA ILE A 68 -10.36 9.94 3.71
C ILE A 68 -11.79 10.45 3.97
N ALA A 69 -12.80 9.88 3.30
CA ALA A 69 -14.20 10.22 3.56
C ALA A 69 -14.72 9.72 4.94
N PHE A 70 -13.86 9.07 5.73
CA PHE A 70 -14.15 8.67 7.11
C PHE A 70 -13.54 9.61 8.16
N ILE A 71 -12.72 10.59 7.74
CA ILE A 71 -12.10 11.58 8.64
C ILE A 71 -13.21 12.43 9.28
N GLN A 72 -13.11 12.65 10.59
CA GLN A 72 -14.08 13.50 11.30
C GLN A 72 -13.74 14.99 11.17
N LYS A 73 -12.45 15.34 11.27
CA LYS A 73 -11.94 16.71 11.18
C LYS A 73 -10.66 16.75 10.35
N SER A 74 -9.52 16.72 11.02
CA SER A 74 -8.19 16.68 10.39
C SER A 74 -7.37 15.55 10.96
N GLU A 75 -6.60 14.90 10.11
CA GLU A 75 -5.66 13.84 10.50
C GLU A 75 -4.28 14.09 9.88
N VAL A 76 -3.25 13.77 10.66
CA VAL A 76 -1.87 13.60 10.20
C VAL A 76 -1.42 12.19 10.50
N TYR A 77 -0.70 11.57 9.59
CA TYR A 77 -0.11 10.26 9.78
C TYR A 77 1.32 10.27 9.29
N PHE A 78 2.21 9.74 10.10
CA PHE A 78 3.60 9.54 9.78
C PHE A 78 3.97 8.07 10.03
N SER A 79 4.72 7.48 9.12
CA SER A 79 5.32 6.16 9.37
C SER A 79 6.69 6.04 8.74
N GLN A 80 7.51 5.18 9.34
CA GLN A 80 8.83 4.83 8.86
C GLN A 80 9.05 3.33 8.98
N VAL A 81 9.64 2.75 7.95
CA VAL A 81 9.96 1.33 7.83
C VAL A 81 11.46 1.18 7.62
N ASN A 82 12.09 0.32 8.40
CA ASN A 82 13.36 -0.28 8.05
C ASN A 82 13.05 -1.53 7.22
N TYR A 83 13.20 -1.38 5.92
CA TYR A 83 12.85 -2.42 4.96
C TYR A 83 14.01 -3.40 4.75
N LEU A 84 13.84 -4.32 3.81
CA LEU A 84 14.86 -5.32 3.48
C LEU A 84 16.14 -4.68 2.97
N ALA A 85 17.29 -5.33 3.15
CA ALA A 85 18.60 -4.91 2.67
C ALA A 85 19.04 -3.48 3.07
N GLY A 86 18.56 -2.98 4.21
CA GLY A 86 18.92 -1.64 4.68
C GLY A 86 18.16 -0.49 4.03
N ILE A 87 17.26 -0.77 3.09
CA ILE A 87 16.39 0.22 2.46
C ILE A 87 15.48 0.84 3.52
N LYS A 88 15.27 2.13 3.45
CA LYS A 88 14.34 2.86 4.32
C LYS A 88 13.26 3.51 3.49
N HIS A 89 12.03 3.40 3.93
CA HIS A 89 10.94 4.17 3.35
C HIS A 89 10.01 4.72 4.42
N GLY A 90 9.27 5.73 4.07
CA GLY A 90 8.32 6.33 4.98
C GLY A 90 7.29 7.16 4.27
N VAL A 91 6.27 7.57 5.04
CA VAL A 91 5.19 8.42 4.55
C VAL A 91 4.88 9.53 5.53
N LEU A 92 4.47 10.65 4.96
CA LEU A 92 3.81 11.74 5.66
C LEU A 92 2.48 11.99 4.95
N THR A 93 1.40 11.93 5.70
CA THR A 93 0.06 12.09 5.15
C THR A 93 -0.74 13.08 5.98
N TYR A 94 -1.48 13.95 5.31
CA TYR A 94 -2.42 14.89 5.92
C TYR A 94 -3.76 14.79 5.21
N GLY A 95 -4.84 14.96 5.94
CA GLY A 95 -6.17 15.09 5.36
C GLY A 95 -7.11 15.84 6.26
N THR A 96 -8.09 16.48 5.65
CA THR A 96 -9.08 17.27 6.36
C THR A 96 -10.45 17.22 5.67
N ARG A 97 -11.46 17.40 6.46
CA ARG A 97 -12.84 17.57 6.01
C ARG A 97 -13.08 19.02 5.64
N LEU A 98 -13.48 19.28 4.40
CA LEU A 98 -13.80 20.63 3.91
C LEU A 98 -15.25 21.03 4.18
N GLY A 99 -16.16 20.07 4.19
CA GLY A 99 -17.59 20.31 4.34
C GLY A 99 -18.32 19.06 4.83
N PRO A 100 -19.65 19.03 4.80
CA PRO A 100 -20.43 17.90 5.28
C PRO A 100 -20.08 16.57 4.58
N SER A 101 -19.73 16.63 3.30
CA SER A 101 -19.53 15.46 2.45
C SER A 101 -18.17 15.42 1.72
N ASP A 102 -17.38 16.50 1.79
CA ASP A 102 -16.20 16.70 0.95
C ASP A 102 -14.91 16.66 1.79
N PHE A 103 -13.89 15.99 1.26
CA PHE A 103 -12.64 15.72 1.95
C PHE A 103 -11.47 15.87 0.99
N ILE A 104 -10.36 16.39 1.50
CA ILE A 104 -9.09 16.44 0.78
C ILE A 104 -7.99 15.78 1.59
N GLY A 105 -7.01 15.24 0.89
CA GLY A 105 -5.82 14.62 1.49
C GLY A 105 -4.59 14.82 0.65
N PHE A 106 -3.46 14.80 1.30
CA PHE A 106 -2.13 14.81 0.70
C PHE A 106 -1.31 13.67 1.31
N HIS A 107 -0.63 12.90 0.47
CA HIS A 107 0.23 11.80 0.89
C HIS A 107 1.57 11.92 0.19
N LEU A 108 2.64 11.94 0.96
CA LEU A 108 4.01 11.92 0.47
C LEU A 108 4.67 10.61 0.90
N PHE A 109 5.18 9.89 -0.08
CA PHE A 109 6.01 8.70 0.11
C PHE A 109 7.43 9.00 -0.29
N TYR A 110 8.40 8.49 0.45
CA TYR A 110 9.81 8.48 0.06
C TYR A 110 10.42 7.10 0.33
N LEU A 111 11.41 6.73 -0.49
CA LEU A 111 12.27 5.57 -0.32
C LEU A 111 13.70 5.97 -0.60
N ASP A 112 14.61 5.48 0.22
CA ASP A 112 16.06 5.65 0.10
C ASP A 112 16.73 4.28 0.30
N SER A 113 17.50 3.85 -0.70
CA SER A 113 18.26 2.59 -0.61
C SER A 113 19.44 2.67 0.34
N GLY A 114 19.85 3.87 0.71
CA GLY A 114 21.18 4.11 1.27
C GLY A 114 22.29 4.01 0.21
N PRO A 115 23.54 4.30 0.59
CA PRO A 115 24.67 4.23 -0.32
C PRO A 115 24.96 2.76 -0.71
N MET A 116 25.29 2.58 -1.97
CA MET A 116 25.72 1.31 -2.57
C MET A 116 27.02 1.55 -3.33
N ASP A 117 28.01 0.66 -3.16
CA ASP A 117 29.32 0.78 -3.81
C ASP A 117 29.18 0.67 -5.35
N VAL A 118 29.83 1.57 -6.06
CA VAL A 118 30.02 1.46 -7.50
C VAL A 118 31.11 0.42 -7.77
N THR A 119 30.74 -0.67 -8.46
CA THR A 119 31.68 -1.74 -8.84
C THR A 119 31.86 -1.79 -10.36
N THR A 120 33.06 -2.15 -10.81
CA THR A 120 33.41 -2.36 -12.21
C THR A 120 34.12 -3.70 -12.38
N GLU A 121 34.35 -4.12 -13.64
CA GLU A 121 35.12 -5.33 -13.92
C GLU A 121 36.55 -5.25 -13.34
N ASP A 122 37.16 -4.07 -13.34
CA ASP A 122 38.50 -3.83 -12.81
C ASP A 122 38.52 -3.65 -11.28
N PHE A 123 37.41 -3.23 -10.69
CA PHE A 123 37.25 -2.95 -9.25
C PHE A 123 36.00 -3.65 -8.69
N PRO A 124 36.00 -4.99 -8.57
CA PRO A 124 34.83 -5.75 -8.12
C PRO A 124 34.48 -5.53 -6.65
N ASP A 125 35.44 -5.08 -5.84
CA ASP A 125 35.27 -4.76 -4.41
C ASP A 125 34.85 -3.30 -4.15
N GLY A 126 34.66 -2.52 -5.23
CA GLY A 126 34.25 -1.12 -5.19
C GLY A 126 35.29 -0.14 -5.75
N THR A 127 34.84 0.90 -6.41
CA THR A 127 35.69 2.00 -6.94
C THR A 127 36.02 3.06 -5.89
N GLY A 128 35.35 3.03 -4.72
CA GLY A 128 35.36 4.06 -3.70
C GLY A 128 34.33 5.17 -3.94
N GLU A 129 33.51 5.04 -4.96
CA GLU A 129 32.34 5.90 -5.23
C GLU A 129 31.06 5.18 -4.83
N ASP A 130 30.06 5.93 -4.37
CA ASP A 130 28.75 5.43 -3.97
C ASP A 130 27.64 5.98 -4.87
N PHE A 131 26.60 5.20 -5.05
CA PHE A 131 25.33 5.63 -5.63
C PHE A 131 24.15 5.27 -4.74
N SER A 132 23.00 5.89 -4.96
CA SER A 132 21.76 5.57 -4.23
C SER A 132 20.55 5.55 -5.17
N VAL A 133 19.50 4.86 -4.71
CA VAL A 133 18.18 4.91 -5.33
C VAL A 133 17.26 5.74 -4.44
N ILE A 134 16.66 6.77 -5.00
CA ILE A 134 15.72 7.65 -4.32
C ILE A 134 14.41 7.65 -5.10
N SER A 135 13.35 7.16 -4.46
CA SER A 135 12.01 7.12 -5.05
C SER A 135 11.04 7.96 -4.23
N MET A 136 10.20 8.73 -4.91
CA MET A 136 9.21 9.62 -4.29
C MET A 136 7.88 9.51 -5.01
N ALA A 137 6.79 9.59 -4.24
CA ALA A 137 5.44 9.75 -4.79
C ALA A 137 4.65 10.75 -3.93
N ALA A 138 4.11 11.78 -4.57
CA ALA A 138 3.22 12.74 -3.96
C ALA A 138 1.80 12.54 -4.51
N ARG A 139 0.81 12.30 -3.63
CA ARG A 139 -0.59 12.10 -3.99
C ARG A 139 -1.44 13.22 -3.43
N PHE A 140 -2.22 13.84 -4.29
CA PHE A 140 -3.31 14.72 -3.91
C PHE A 140 -4.63 13.98 -4.08
N THR A 141 -5.43 13.90 -3.03
CA THR A 141 -6.65 13.10 -2.98
C THR A 141 -7.86 13.97 -2.68
N TYR A 142 -8.94 13.76 -3.43
CA TYR A 142 -10.26 14.27 -3.12
C TYR A 142 -11.21 13.09 -2.93
N ALA A 143 -12.05 13.16 -1.89
CA ALA A 143 -13.09 12.18 -1.68
C ALA A 143 -14.41 12.84 -1.30
N ARG A 144 -15.50 12.14 -1.59
CA ARG A 144 -16.85 12.59 -1.27
C ARG A 144 -17.72 11.46 -0.75
N SER A 145 -18.43 11.73 0.33
CA SER A 145 -19.57 10.92 0.76
C SER A 145 -20.78 11.25 -0.12
N VAL A 146 -21.01 10.41 -1.14
CA VAL A 146 -22.09 10.62 -2.14
C VAL A 146 -23.46 10.32 -1.51
N THR A 147 -23.50 9.28 -0.70
CA THR A 147 -24.63 8.92 0.14
C THR A 147 -24.12 8.45 1.51
N ASP A 148 -25.01 8.18 2.45
CA ASP A 148 -24.65 7.61 3.75
C ASP A 148 -23.94 6.24 3.62
N ARG A 149 -24.15 5.56 2.49
CA ARG A 149 -23.59 4.22 2.22
C ARG A 149 -22.46 4.21 1.22
N LEU A 150 -22.35 5.22 0.34
CA LEU A 150 -21.36 5.24 -0.74
C LEU A 150 -20.40 6.41 -0.57
N LYS A 151 -19.13 6.08 -0.51
CA LYS A 151 -18.00 7.01 -0.55
C LYS A 151 -17.17 6.76 -1.79
N LEU A 152 -16.81 7.82 -2.49
CA LEU A 152 -15.96 7.78 -3.67
C LEU A 152 -14.74 8.66 -3.43
N GLY A 153 -13.61 8.29 -3.99
CA GLY A 153 -12.38 9.06 -3.93
C GLY A 153 -11.54 8.92 -5.18
N GLY A 154 -10.76 9.94 -5.47
CA GLY A 154 -9.79 9.94 -6.54
C GLY A 154 -8.52 10.66 -6.12
N SER A 155 -7.39 10.21 -6.64
CA SER A 155 -6.08 10.84 -6.42
C SER A 155 -5.38 11.14 -7.72
N LEU A 156 -4.62 12.24 -7.71
CA LEU A 156 -3.62 12.59 -8.71
C LEU A 156 -2.24 12.40 -8.08
N ASN A 157 -1.38 11.61 -8.73
CA ASN A 157 -0.08 11.25 -8.19
C ASN A 157 1.01 11.78 -9.09
N TYR A 158 2.02 12.41 -8.50
CA TYR A 158 3.30 12.71 -9.14
C TYR A 158 4.33 11.73 -8.60
N ILE A 159 5.03 11.06 -9.51
CA ILE A 159 5.97 9.97 -9.23
C ILE A 159 7.32 10.38 -9.78
N ARG A 160 8.37 10.20 -8.98
CA ARG A 160 9.76 10.38 -9.38
C ARG A 160 10.58 9.21 -8.85
N ASP A 161 11.36 8.61 -9.73
CA ASP A 161 12.30 7.54 -9.40
C ASP A 161 13.67 7.89 -9.97
N ARG A 162 14.71 7.82 -9.14
CA ARG A 162 16.08 8.14 -9.52
C ARG A 162 17.00 7.02 -9.04
N ILE A 163 17.79 6.52 -9.98
CA ILE A 163 18.82 5.50 -9.76
C ILE A 163 20.13 6.11 -10.24
N ALA A 164 21.03 6.45 -9.32
CA ALA A 164 22.24 7.22 -9.63
C ALA A 164 21.91 8.46 -10.48
N ASP A 165 22.44 8.54 -11.69
CA ASP A 165 22.26 9.65 -12.64
C ASP A 165 21.15 9.40 -13.67
N THR A 166 20.36 8.36 -13.46
CA THR A 166 19.25 7.98 -14.32
C THR A 166 17.94 8.09 -13.55
N GLY A 167 16.90 8.58 -14.20
CA GLY A 167 15.61 8.70 -13.53
C GLY A 167 14.40 8.74 -14.46
N MET A 168 13.23 8.58 -13.87
CA MET A 168 11.94 8.74 -14.54
C MET A 168 11.02 9.65 -13.73
N GLN A 169 10.05 10.23 -14.41
CA GLN A 169 8.95 11.00 -13.83
C GLN A 169 7.65 10.60 -14.50
N ALA A 170 6.58 10.53 -13.72
CA ALA A 170 5.26 10.18 -14.23
C ALA A 170 4.14 10.86 -13.44
N VAL A 171 2.99 10.94 -14.08
CA VAL A 171 1.72 11.28 -13.42
C VAL A 171 0.80 10.08 -13.54
N SER A 172 0.16 9.69 -12.44
CA SER A 172 -0.84 8.62 -12.43
C SER A 172 -2.08 9.03 -11.65
N TYR A 173 -3.13 8.25 -11.81
CA TYR A 173 -4.44 8.47 -11.19
C TYR A 173 -4.83 7.24 -10.38
N ASP A 174 -5.49 7.50 -9.24
CA ASP A 174 -6.12 6.45 -8.45
C ASP A 174 -7.61 6.75 -8.32
N ILE A 175 -8.42 5.70 -8.29
CA ILE A 175 -9.87 5.77 -8.05
C ILE A 175 -10.21 4.72 -7.00
N GLY A 176 -11.12 5.06 -6.09
CA GLY A 176 -11.57 4.12 -5.10
C GLY A 176 -12.98 4.38 -4.60
N SER A 177 -13.58 3.35 -4.07
CA SER A 177 -14.93 3.39 -3.52
C SER A 177 -15.03 2.57 -2.24
N ASN A 178 -15.97 2.97 -1.39
CA ASN A 178 -16.32 2.23 -0.18
C ASN A 178 -17.85 2.23 -0.07
N PHE A 179 -18.44 1.04 -0.04
CA PHE A 179 -19.90 0.87 -0.07
C PHE A 179 -20.39 0.00 1.09
N SER A 180 -21.23 0.58 1.94
CA SER A 180 -21.94 -0.17 2.98
C SER A 180 -23.16 -0.86 2.37
N THR A 181 -23.13 -2.19 2.30
CA THR A 181 -24.20 -2.97 1.65
C THR A 181 -25.53 -2.92 2.41
N GLY A 182 -25.48 -2.65 3.72
CA GLY A 182 -26.61 -2.77 4.63
C GLY A 182 -26.98 -4.23 4.96
N ILE A 183 -26.25 -5.20 4.42
CA ILE A 183 -26.45 -6.64 4.65
C ILE A 183 -25.45 -7.11 5.68
N TYR A 184 -25.88 -7.49 6.86
CA TYR A 184 -25.05 -7.97 7.99
C TYR A 184 -23.87 -7.05 8.34
N GLY A 185 -23.96 -5.72 8.07
CA GLY A 185 -22.89 -4.78 8.33
C GLY A 185 -21.67 -4.90 7.38
N THR A 186 -21.81 -5.64 6.28
CA THR A 186 -20.74 -5.84 5.32
C THR A 186 -20.44 -4.57 4.52
N ILE A 187 -19.15 -4.23 4.41
CA ILE A 187 -18.63 -3.13 3.62
C ILE A 187 -17.83 -3.71 2.45
N LEU A 188 -18.07 -3.18 1.26
CA LEU A 188 -17.31 -3.48 0.05
C LEU A 188 -16.35 -2.33 -0.23
N GLY A 189 -15.10 -2.64 -0.51
CA GLY A 189 -14.09 -1.69 -0.98
C GLY A 189 -13.58 -2.09 -2.35
N MET A 190 -13.39 -1.12 -3.23
CA MET A 190 -12.78 -1.32 -4.54
C MET A 190 -11.81 -0.19 -4.82
N SER A 191 -10.68 -0.49 -5.43
CA SER A 191 -9.76 0.53 -5.93
C SER A 191 -8.99 0.08 -7.16
N VAL A 192 -8.64 1.08 -7.97
CA VAL A 192 -7.68 0.98 -9.06
C VAL A 192 -6.64 2.06 -8.80
N THR A 193 -5.39 1.67 -8.62
CA THR A 193 -4.31 2.60 -8.27
C THR A 193 -3.17 2.51 -9.28
N ASN A 194 -2.42 3.63 -9.40
CA ASN A 194 -1.28 3.79 -10.30
C ASN A 194 -1.64 3.68 -11.79
N PHE A 195 -2.85 4.10 -12.19
CA PHE A 195 -3.23 4.18 -13.60
C PHE A 195 -2.52 5.38 -14.26
N GLY A 196 -1.62 5.12 -15.20
CA GLY A 196 -0.82 6.15 -15.85
C GLY A 196 -0.18 5.68 -17.15
N PRO A 197 0.54 6.56 -17.85
CA PRO A 197 1.24 6.23 -19.08
C PRO A 197 2.44 5.32 -18.82
N GLU A 198 2.93 4.69 -19.87
CA GLU A 198 4.25 4.08 -19.87
C GLU A 198 5.35 5.13 -19.72
N VAL A 199 6.41 4.81 -19.02
CA VAL A 199 7.54 5.69 -18.69
C VAL A 199 8.85 5.13 -19.20
N GLN A 200 9.83 6.01 -19.35
CA GLN A 200 11.21 5.66 -19.73
C GLN A 200 12.17 6.26 -18.73
N TYR A 201 13.23 5.54 -18.43
CA TYR A 201 14.37 6.07 -17.69
C TYR A 201 15.32 6.79 -18.66
N LYS A 202 15.79 7.96 -18.23
CA LYS A 202 16.70 8.83 -18.97
C LYS A 202 17.73 9.43 -18.00
N GLY A 203 18.93 9.67 -18.48
CA GLY A 203 19.99 10.29 -17.68
C GLY A 203 21.39 9.98 -18.19
N GLU A 204 22.37 10.64 -17.60
CA GLU A 204 23.79 10.50 -18.00
C GLU A 204 24.31 9.08 -17.76
N GLY A 205 23.80 8.36 -16.75
CA GLY A 205 24.18 6.97 -16.49
C GLY A 205 23.84 5.98 -17.62
N LEU A 206 23.04 6.41 -18.62
CA LEU A 206 22.77 5.63 -19.84
C LEU A 206 23.58 6.11 -21.06
N SER A 207 24.45 7.10 -20.89
CA SER A 207 25.31 7.58 -21.98
C SER A 207 26.42 6.57 -22.29
N VAL A 208 26.68 6.36 -23.58
CA VAL A 208 27.79 5.54 -24.05
C VAL A 208 28.71 6.41 -24.88
N GLN A 209 29.98 6.43 -24.51
CA GLN A 209 31.00 7.05 -25.36
C GLN A 209 31.22 6.14 -26.56
N VAL A 210 31.00 6.68 -27.74
CA VAL A 210 31.33 6.02 -28.99
C VAL A 210 32.71 6.54 -29.44
N ALA A 211 33.72 5.71 -29.26
CA ALA A 211 35.01 5.97 -29.87
C ALA A 211 34.87 5.78 -31.37
N ASP A 212 34.70 6.86 -32.12
CA ASP A 212 34.76 6.79 -33.59
C ASP A 212 36.21 6.98 -34.04
N THR A 213 36.60 6.25 -35.07
CA THR A 213 37.93 6.28 -35.69
C THR A 213 38.23 7.58 -36.42
N ILE A 214 37.35 8.57 -36.38
CA ILE A 214 37.48 9.85 -37.05
C ILE A 214 37.14 10.97 -36.02
N ASP A 215 38.13 11.36 -35.21
CA ASP A 215 38.27 12.63 -34.45
C ASP A 215 36.96 13.35 -33.96
N VAL A 216 35.91 12.65 -33.67
CA VAL A 216 34.69 13.21 -33.06
C VAL A 216 34.34 12.44 -31.78
N ASP A 217 34.73 13.00 -30.65
CA ASP A 217 34.23 12.55 -29.36
C ASP A 217 32.71 12.80 -29.28
N GLY A 218 31.93 11.76 -29.64
CA GLY A 218 30.47 11.78 -29.58
C GLY A 218 29.95 10.93 -28.44
N SER A 219 29.20 11.50 -27.52
CA SER A 219 28.42 10.73 -26.56
C SER A 219 27.03 10.45 -27.12
N LEU A 220 26.64 9.19 -27.18
CA LEU A 220 25.26 8.77 -27.48
C LEU A 220 24.49 8.58 -26.18
N GLN A 221 23.44 9.35 -26.01
CA GLN A 221 22.52 9.13 -24.87
C GLN A 221 21.52 8.04 -25.23
N ARG A 222 21.61 6.90 -24.53
CA ARG A 222 20.61 5.84 -24.62
C ARG A 222 19.42 6.19 -23.74
N ILE A 223 18.26 5.69 -24.11
CA ILE A 223 17.03 5.70 -23.29
C ILE A 223 16.56 4.25 -23.17
N THR A 224 15.90 3.92 -22.05
CA THR A 224 15.33 2.60 -21.89
C THR A 224 14.12 2.40 -22.79
N ASP A 225 13.68 1.17 -22.94
CA ASP A 225 12.33 0.88 -23.44
C ASP A 225 11.28 1.49 -22.50
N LYS A 226 10.04 1.51 -22.98
CA LYS A 226 8.91 1.97 -22.19
C LYS A 226 8.44 0.89 -21.23
N PHE A 227 8.25 1.26 -19.97
CA PHE A 227 7.74 0.39 -18.93
C PHE A 227 6.40 0.91 -18.41
N PRO A 228 5.38 0.06 -18.22
CA PRO A 228 4.14 0.46 -17.57
C PRO A 228 4.39 0.77 -16.09
N LEU A 229 3.55 1.61 -15.48
CA LEU A 229 3.45 1.72 -14.04
C LEU A 229 2.76 0.48 -13.45
N PRO A 230 3.02 0.12 -12.18
CA PRO A 230 2.43 -1.05 -11.54
C PRO A 230 0.95 -0.81 -11.20
N LEU A 231 0.09 -0.89 -12.20
CA LEU A 231 -1.35 -0.79 -12.04
C LEU A 231 -1.84 -1.87 -11.09
N MET A 232 -2.62 -1.50 -10.08
CA MET A 232 -3.15 -2.43 -9.08
C MET A 232 -4.67 -2.34 -9.01
N PHE A 233 -5.32 -3.49 -9.11
CA PHE A 233 -6.73 -3.68 -8.81
C PHE A 233 -6.88 -4.32 -7.44
N ARG A 234 -7.72 -3.75 -6.60
CA ARG A 234 -8.09 -4.30 -5.31
C ARG A 234 -9.59 -4.34 -5.15
N VAL A 235 -10.10 -5.47 -4.68
CA VAL A 235 -11.51 -5.64 -4.29
C VAL A 235 -11.50 -6.35 -2.95
N GLY A 236 -12.25 -5.85 -1.99
CA GLY A 236 -12.28 -6.45 -0.67
C GLY A 236 -13.60 -6.27 0.05
N VAL A 237 -13.72 -7.02 1.11
CA VAL A 237 -14.85 -7.01 2.01
C VAL A 237 -14.38 -6.84 3.44
N GLU A 238 -15.12 -6.08 4.22
CA GLU A 238 -14.96 -5.94 5.67
C GLU A 238 -16.27 -6.31 6.36
N ASN A 239 -16.18 -7.01 7.48
CA ASN A 239 -17.31 -7.24 8.34
C ASN A 239 -16.93 -7.07 9.82
N GLU A 240 -17.77 -6.36 10.57
CA GLU A 240 -17.65 -6.23 12.02
C GLU A 240 -18.42 -7.37 12.70
N LEU A 241 -17.69 -8.41 13.14
CA LEU A 241 -18.29 -9.59 13.80
C LEU A 241 -18.73 -9.30 15.23
N ILE A 242 -17.95 -8.49 15.95
CA ILE A 242 -18.25 -8.02 17.30
C ILE A 242 -18.11 -6.50 17.31
N GLY A 243 -19.06 -5.78 17.89
CA GLY A 243 -18.99 -4.32 18.05
C GLY A 243 -20.35 -3.64 17.97
N LEU A 244 -20.35 -2.31 17.99
CA LEU A 244 -21.59 -1.51 18.00
C LEU A 244 -22.43 -1.70 16.74
N ASN A 245 -21.74 -1.80 15.56
CA ASN A 245 -22.40 -1.92 14.26
C ASN A 245 -22.56 -3.39 13.82
N SER A 246 -22.07 -4.34 14.61
CA SER A 246 -22.17 -5.76 14.28
C SER A 246 -23.63 -6.22 14.22
N SER A 247 -23.90 -7.06 13.21
CA SER A 247 -25.17 -7.80 13.13
C SER A 247 -25.13 -9.16 13.85
N PHE A 248 -23.95 -9.58 14.34
CA PHE A 248 -23.75 -10.88 14.99
C PHE A 248 -23.70 -10.74 16.51
N MET A 249 -22.81 -9.90 17.04
CA MET A 249 -22.65 -9.71 18.47
C MET A 249 -22.45 -8.23 18.80
N LYS A 250 -23.39 -7.65 19.54
CA LYS A 250 -23.29 -6.26 20.03
C LYS A 250 -22.34 -6.18 21.22
N SER A 251 -21.39 -5.25 21.16
CA SER A 251 -20.50 -4.92 22.27
C SER A 251 -20.03 -3.47 22.17
N GLU A 252 -19.99 -2.78 23.28
CA GLU A 252 -19.43 -1.42 23.39
C GLU A 252 -17.92 -1.44 23.72
N THR A 253 -17.47 -2.52 24.35
CA THR A 253 -16.12 -2.67 24.87
C THR A 253 -15.20 -3.38 23.90
N HIS A 254 -15.73 -4.38 23.17
CA HIS A 254 -14.98 -5.25 22.28
C HIS A 254 -15.42 -5.02 20.85
N ARG A 255 -14.44 -4.96 19.93
CA ARG A 255 -14.69 -4.91 18.49
C ARG A 255 -13.79 -5.93 17.78
N LEU A 256 -14.38 -6.72 16.91
CA LEU A 256 -13.65 -7.67 16.07
C LEU A 256 -14.06 -7.46 14.61
N ILE A 257 -13.08 -7.16 13.78
CA ILE A 257 -13.22 -6.98 12.34
C ILE A 257 -12.51 -8.12 11.63
N VAL A 258 -13.14 -8.62 10.57
CA VAL A 258 -12.52 -9.48 9.56
C VAL A 258 -12.49 -8.71 8.24
N SER A 259 -11.38 -8.73 7.56
CA SER A 259 -11.21 -8.15 6.23
C SER A 259 -10.58 -9.15 5.28
N MET A 260 -11.04 -9.18 4.04
CA MET A 260 -10.51 -10.03 2.98
C MET A 260 -10.42 -9.23 1.69
N ASP A 261 -9.26 -9.24 1.06
CA ASP A 261 -9.00 -8.53 -0.20
C ASP A 261 -8.49 -9.51 -1.26
N GLY A 262 -8.94 -9.32 -2.51
CA GLY A 262 -8.34 -9.87 -3.70
C GLY A 262 -7.53 -8.77 -4.40
N ILE A 263 -6.29 -9.06 -4.75
CA ILE A 263 -5.34 -8.09 -5.27
C ILE A 263 -4.76 -8.61 -6.58
N LYS A 264 -4.80 -7.76 -7.63
CA LYS A 264 -4.20 -8.05 -8.94
C LYS A 264 -3.31 -6.90 -9.39
N PRO A 265 -2.00 -7.00 -9.18
CA PRO A 265 -1.02 -6.13 -9.85
C PRO A 265 -0.94 -6.49 -11.34
N SER A 266 -0.61 -5.52 -12.21
CA SER A 266 -0.42 -5.76 -13.65
C SER A 266 0.80 -6.63 -13.95
N ASP A 267 1.80 -6.59 -13.07
CA ASP A 267 3.09 -7.25 -13.19
C ASP A 267 3.26 -8.48 -12.26
N TYR A 268 2.19 -8.94 -11.64
CA TYR A 268 2.23 -10.08 -10.72
C TYR A 268 0.96 -10.93 -10.80
N ILE A 269 0.97 -12.13 -10.21
CA ILE A 269 -0.20 -12.99 -10.10
C ILE A 269 -1.29 -12.39 -9.24
N VAL A 270 -2.51 -12.92 -9.32
CA VAL A 270 -3.58 -12.62 -8.37
C VAL A 270 -3.24 -13.27 -7.03
N TYR A 271 -3.35 -12.52 -5.95
CA TYR A 271 -3.22 -13.04 -4.60
C TYR A 271 -4.31 -12.49 -3.69
N GLY A 272 -4.52 -13.14 -2.58
CA GLY A 272 -5.47 -12.72 -1.56
C GLY A 272 -4.78 -12.19 -0.32
N SER A 273 -5.52 -11.43 0.47
CA SER A 273 -5.12 -10.99 1.81
C SER A 273 -6.26 -11.23 2.78
N VAL A 274 -5.94 -11.69 3.98
CA VAL A 274 -6.91 -11.87 5.07
C VAL A 274 -6.35 -11.21 6.32
N GLY A 275 -7.21 -10.42 6.99
CA GLY A 275 -6.84 -9.69 8.19
C GLY A 275 -7.90 -9.76 9.27
N LEU A 276 -7.46 -9.78 10.51
CA LEU A 276 -8.24 -9.70 11.72
C LEU A 276 -7.78 -8.49 12.54
N GLU A 277 -8.71 -7.67 13.01
CA GLU A 277 -8.43 -6.60 13.97
C GLU A 277 -9.34 -6.75 15.18
N TYR A 278 -8.74 -6.96 16.34
CA TYR A 278 -9.44 -6.89 17.62
C TYR A 278 -9.12 -5.57 18.31
N ALA A 279 -10.15 -4.87 18.78
CA ALA A 279 -10.01 -3.62 19.54
C ALA A 279 -10.71 -3.73 20.90
N TRP A 280 -10.00 -3.34 21.94
CA TRP A 280 -10.50 -3.23 23.29
C TRP A 280 -10.72 -1.75 23.65
N GLN A 281 -11.97 -1.37 23.97
CA GLN A 281 -12.40 -0.02 24.35
C GLN A 281 -11.98 1.09 23.36
N LYS A 282 -11.66 0.73 22.09
CA LYS A 282 -11.05 1.62 21.10
C LYS A 282 -9.72 2.23 21.58
N LEU A 283 -9.12 1.68 22.63
CA LEU A 283 -7.86 2.10 23.22
C LEU A 283 -6.69 1.25 22.72
N ALA A 284 -6.84 -0.07 22.70
CA ALA A 284 -5.81 -1.00 22.28
C ALA A 284 -6.30 -1.86 21.12
N PHE A 285 -5.39 -2.14 20.19
CA PHE A 285 -5.64 -2.89 18.97
C PHE A 285 -4.63 -4.01 18.82
N LEU A 286 -5.09 -5.19 18.47
CA LEU A 286 -4.27 -6.32 18.06
C LEU A 286 -4.69 -6.73 16.66
N ARG A 287 -3.72 -7.02 15.80
CA ARG A 287 -3.94 -7.34 14.39
C ARG A 287 -3.17 -8.57 14.00
N LEU A 288 -3.77 -9.40 13.19
CA LEU A 288 -3.17 -10.59 12.58
C LEU A 288 -3.57 -10.61 11.11
N GLY A 289 -2.65 -11.00 10.25
CA GLY A 289 -2.94 -11.09 8.83
C GLY A 289 -2.02 -12.05 8.09
N SER A 290 -2.41 -12.37 6.88
CA SER A 290 -1.62 -13.20 5.97
C SER A 290 -1.96 -12.88 4.53
N HIS A 291 -0.94 -12.93 3.66
CA HIS A 291 -1.12 -13.01 2.23
C HIS A 291 -1.32 -14.46 1.79
N LEU A 292 -2.27 -14.68 0.89
CA LEU A 292 -2.61 -16.00 0.36
C LEU A 292 -2.20 -16.07 -1.12
N GLY A 293 -1.28 -16.95 -1.47
CA GLY A 293 -0.77 -17.09 -2.83
C GLY A 293 0.24 -16.00 -3.24
N HIS A 294 0.90 -15.36 -2.26
CA HIS A 294 2.05 -14.50 -2.48
C HIS A 294 3.34 -15.28 -2.22
N ASP A 295 4.38 -15.08 -3.04
CA ASP A 295 5.58 -15.93 -2.99
C ASP A 295 6.44 -15.72 -1.76
N THR A 296 6.44 -14.52 -1.18
CA THR A 296 7.36 -14.17 -0.08
C THR A 296 6.67 -13.63 1.17
N ALA A 297 5.58 -12.88 1.03
CA ALA A 297 4.88 -12.31 2.17
C ALA A 297 3.93 -13.34 2.79
N GLY A 298 4.25 -13.81 3.99
CA GLY A 298 3.48 -14.80 4.71
C GLY A 298 2.58 -14.20 5.79
N PHE A 299 3.05 -14.32 7.03
CA PHE A 299 2.34 -13.91 8.23
C PHE A 299 2.71 -12.49 8.65
N SER A 300 1.71 -11.75 9.10
CA SER A 300 1.91 -10.43 9.68
C SER A 300 1.15 -10.26 11.00
N MET A 301 1.67 -9.41 11.86
CA MET A 301 1.02 -9.03 13.10
C MET A 301 1.18 -7.54 13.36
N GLY A 302 0.28 -6.98 14.14
CA GLY A 302 0.33 -5.58 14.53
C GLY A 302 -0.27 -5.33 15.91
N ALA A 303 0.17 -4.26 16.53
CA ALA A 303 -0.40 -3.75 17.75
C ALA A 303 -0.56 -2.22 17.63
N GLY A 304 -1.56 -1.66 18.29
CA GLY A 304 -1.77 -0.23 18.29
C GLY A 304 -2.39 0.25 19.58
N VAL A 305 -2.13 1.52 19.92
CA VAL A 305 -2.76 2.21 21.05
C VAL A 305 -3.28 3.56 20.56
N ASN A 306 -4.51 3.89 20.95
CA ASN A 306 -5.14 5.18 20.66
C ASN A 306 -5.43 5.91 21.97
N ILE A 307 -4.76 7.03 22.20
CA ILE A 307 -4.86 7.84 23.41
C ILE A 307 -5.63 9.11 23.08
N ARG A 308 -6.76 9.32 23.73
CA ARG A 308 -7.56 10.52 23.57
C ARG A 308 -7.15 11.59 24.58
N LEU A 309 -6.75 12.75 24.07
CA LEU A 309 -6.32 13.92 24.83
C LEU A 309 -7.28 15.08 24.52
N GLY A 310 -8.42 15.09 25.22
CA GLY A 310 -9.47 16.08 24.97
C GLY A 310 -10.10 15.95 23.58
N LYS A 311 -9.83 16.92 22.68
CA LYS A 311 -10.33 16.91 21.29
C LYS A 311 -9.40 16.21 20.30
N MET A 312 -8.21 15.85 20.76
CA MET A 312 -7.18 15.20 19.94
C MET A 312 -7.14 13.70 20.25
N ALA A 313 -6.82 12.89 19.26
CA ALA A 313 -6.54 11.48 19.44
C ALA A 313 -5.17 11.15 18.83
N LEU A 314 -4.28 10.60 19.65
CA LEU A 314 -2.96 10.12 19.25
C LEU A 314 -3.00 8.61 19.09
N THR A 315 -2.66 8.12 17.92
CA THR A 315 -2.53 6.69 17.63
C THR A 315 -1.06 6.35 17.42
N VAL A 316 -0.59 5.29 18.06
CA VAL A 316 0.73 4.71 17.83
C VAL A 316 0.51 3.26 17.41
N ASP A 317 0.98 2.92 16.23
CA ASP A 317 0.86 1.57 15.66
C ASP A 317 2.23 0.98 15.37
N TYR A 318 2.35 -0.32 15.64
CA TYR A 318 3.50 -1.13 15.28
C TYR A 318 3.04 -2.31 14.44
N ALA A 319 3.80 -2.66 13.42
CA ALA A 319 3.55 -3.83 12.59
C ALA A 319 4.86 -4.60 12.33
N PHE A 320 4.70 -5.91 12.21
CA PHE A 320 5.75 -6.87 11.90
C PHE A 320 5.27 -7.75 10.75
N VAL A 321 6.15 -8.01 9.78
CA VAL A 321 5.91 -8.94 8.67
C VAL A 321 7.08 -9.88 8.55
N ASP A 322 6.77 -11.16 8.40
CA ASP A 322 7.73 -12.20 8.06
C ASP A 322 7.74 -12.41 6.54
N TYR A 323 8.91 -12.26 5.94
CA TYR A 323 9.17 -12.48 4.51
C TYR A 323 9.98 -13.75 4.24
N ASP A 324 9.92 -14.73 5.14
CA ASP A 324 10.61 -16.02 5.06
C ASP A 324 12.14 -15.83 4.87
N ILE A 325 12.68 -16.27 3.74
CA ILE A 325 14.11 -16.19 3.43
C ILE A 325 14.68 -14.77 3.41
N LEU A 326 13.82 -13.76 3.15
CA LEU A 326 14.20 -12.35 3.17
C LEU A 326 14.19 -11.74 4.59
N LYS A 327 13.92 -12.55 5.61
CA LYS A 327 13.77 -12.15 7.01
C LYS A 327 12.49 -11.34 7.24
N TYR A 328 12.53 -10.39 8.16
CA TYR A 328 11.36 -9.63 8.60
C TYR A 328 11.55 -8.13 8.44
N THR A 329 10.44 -7.42 8.40
CA THR A 329 10.41 -5.96 8.46
C THR A 329 9.57 -5.47 9.62
N ASN A 330 9.90 -4.26 10.10
CA ASN A 330 9.19 -3.59 11.18
C ASN A 330 8.77 -2.20 10.74
N GLN A 331 7.55 -1.84 11.08
CA GLN A 331 7.04 -0.50 10.85
C GLN A 331 6.52 0.12 12.14
N LEU A 332 6.93 1.36 12.39
CA LEU A 332 6.36 2.22 13.41
C LEU A 332 5.59 3.35 12.75
N ALA A 333 4.41 3.65 13.30
CA ALA A 333 3.59 4.72 12.79
C ALA A 333 2.94 5.53 13.90
N ILE A 334 2.74 6.81 13.64
CA ILE A 334 2.09 7.76 14.54
C ILE A 334 0.99 8.49 13.75
N GLY A 335 -0.22 8.46 14.28
CA GLY A 335 -1.36 9.21 13.78
C GLY A 335 -1.86 10.24 14.78
N LEU A 336 -2.29 11.39 14.31
CA LEU A 336 -2.89 12.44 15.14
C LEU A 336 -4.17 12.91 14.46
N GLU A 337 -5.29 12.82 15.20
CA GLU A 337 -6.59 13.39 14.82
C GLU A 337 -6.88 14.61 15.71
N PHE A 338 -7.35 15.74 15.11
CA PHE A 338 -7.60 16.99 15.85
C PHE A 338 -8.68 17.87 15.21
#